data_a9f89bb16511bc1bf2cee65e7933ea33
#
_entry.id   a9f89bb16511bc1bf2cee65e7933ea33
#
_cell.length_a   1.000
_cell.length_b   1.000
_cell.length_c   1.000
_cell.angle_alpha   90.00
_cell.angle_beta   90.00
_cell.angle_gamma   90.00
#
_symmetry.space_group_name_H-M   'P 1'
#
loop_
_entity.id
_entity.type
_entity.pdbx_description
1 polymer ?
#
loop_
_entity_poly.entity_id
_entity_poly.type
_entity_poly.pdbx_seq_one_letter_code
_entity_poly.pdbx_strand_id
1 'polypeptide(L)'
;MITRLEEIPVTKESYPFASAERYLKLSERGYVEKEYYMYGTANVYETADERGGVRVRTVDAPYTNRIIVRAPQDTAKCSGNVVVEIINPTSFMEIDRMWILGWKKFVRDGDIYVGITSKPNTIAKMVE
;
A
#
# COMPACT_ATOMS: atom_id res chain seq x y z
N MET A 1 -4.53 -14.68 -5.44
CA MET A 1 -5.54 -14.51 -4.36
C MET A 1 -4.82 -14.06 -3.09
N ILE A 2 -5.37 -13.09 -2.32
CA ILE A 2 -4.82 -12.72 -1.00
C ILE A 2 -5.19 -13.82 -0.02
N THR A 3 -4.22 -14.32 0.75
CA THR A 3 -4.41 -15.42 1.71
C THR A 3 -4.27 -14.97 3.16
N ARG A 4 -3.46 -13.91 3.44
CA ARG A 4 -3.22 -13.41 4.79
C ARG A 4 -2.82 -11.94 4.77
N LEU A 5 -3.26 -11.20 5.78
CA LEU A 5 -2.72 -9.89 6.16
C LEU A 5 -2.10 -10.02 7.56
N GLU A 6 -0.92 -9.43 7.72
CA GLU A 6 -0.20 -9.41 8.99
C GLU A 6 0.20 -7.97 9.31
N GLU A 7 -0.33 -7.43 10.41
CA GLU A 7 -0.04 -6.06 10.82
C GLU A 7 1.43 -5.92 11.23
N ILE A 8 2.10 -4.91 10.72
CA ILE A 8 3.46 -4.55 11.12
C ILE A 8 3.34 -3.59 12.31
N PRO A 9 3.78 -3.99 13.51
CA PRO A 9 3.60 -3.16 14.69
C PRO A 9 4.46 -1.89 14.62
N VAL A 10 3.87 -0.76 15.03
CA VAL A 10 4.60 0.50 15.20
C VAL A 10 5.32 0.48 16.54
N THR A 11 6.63 0.71 16.52
CA THR A 11 7.48 0.82 17.70
C THR A 11 8.26 2.15 17.67
N LYS A 12 9.11 2.38 18.67
CA LYS A 12 10.02 3.55 18.65
C LYS A 12 11.06 3.48 17.53
N GLU A 13 11.41 2.27 17.13
CA GLU A 13 12.46 1.97 16.14
C GLU A 13 11.88 1.60 14.76
N SER A 14 10.60 1.21 14.72
CA SER A 14 9.90 0.83 13.50
C SER A 14 8.58 1.59 13.38
N TYR A 15 8.44 2.37 12.33
CA TYR A 15 7.25 3.14 12.00
C TYR A 15 7.05 3.15 10.48
N PRO A 16 5.81 3.39 9.99
CA PRO A 16 5.53 3.38 8.57
C PRO A 16 6.44 4.29 7.77
N PHE A 17 7.05 3.75 6.74
CA PHE A 17 7.71 4.57 5.73
C PHE A 17 6.68 5.46 5.03
N ALA A 18 7.01 6.73 4.77
CA ALA A 18 6.06 7.74 4.29
C ALA A 18 4.87 8.01 5.26
N SER A 19 5.10 7.86 6.58
CA SER A 19 4.05 8.03 7.60
C SER A 19 3.36 9.38 7.53
N ALA A 20 2.06 9.38 7.21
CA ALA A 20 1.21 10.57 7.25
C ALA A 20 0.87 10.99 8.68
N GLU A 21 0.88 10.08 9.65
CA GLU A 21 0.70 10.41 11.07
C GLU A 21 1.76 11.42 11.54
N ARG A 22 3.00 11.30 11.05
CA ARG A 22 4.11 12.17 11.49
C ARG A 22 3.95 13.63 11.07
N TYR A 23 3.35 13.92 9.92
CA TYR A 23 3.23 15.29 9.41
C TYR A 23 1.81 15.83 9.37
N LEU A 24 0.78 14.98 9.33
CA LEU A 24 -0.63 15.39 9.29
C LEU A 24 -1.35 15.19 10.60
N LYS A 25 -0.78 14.41 11.55
CA LYS A 25 -1.47 14.03 12.80
C LYS A 25 -2.84 13.41 12.48
N LEU A 26 -2.85 12.29 11.76
CA LEU A 26 -4.06 11.63 11.30
C LEU A 26 -4.98 11.23 12.45
N SER A 27 -4.41 10.82 13.59
CA SER A 27 -5.15 10.48 14.81
C SER A 27 -6.02 11.64 15.31
N GLU A 28 -5.52 12.88 15.23
CA GLU A 28 -6.28 14.09 15.59
C GLU A 28 -7.41 14.40 14.59
N ARG A 29 -7.38 13.76 13.42
CA ARG A 29 -8.38 13.90 12.36
C ARG A 29 -9.36 12.73 12.29
N GLY A 30 -9.31 11.83 13.28
CA GLY A 30 -10.16 10.64 13.34
C GLY A 30 -9.77 9.55 12.34
N TYR A 31 -8.52 9.51 11.90
CA TYR A 31 -7.95 8.49 11.03
C TYR A 31 -6.87 7.68 11.73
N VAL A 32 -6.67 6.44 11.29
CA VAL A 32 -5.53 5.60 11.65
C VAL A 32 -4.68 5.33 10.43
N GLU A 33 -3.39 5.12 10.67
CA GLU A 33 -2.42 4.64 9.69
C GLU A 33 -1.83 3.34 10.18
N LYS A 34 -1.87 2.31 9.35
CA LYS A 34 -1.36 0.97 9.66
C LYS A 34 -0.61 0.40 8.47
N GLU A 35 0.41 -0.40 8.74
CA GLU A 35 1.12 -1.18 7.73
C GLU A 35 0.82 -2.65 7.87
N TYR A 36 0.84 -3.35 6.73
CA TYR A 36 0.65 -4.79 6.69
C TYR A 36 1.59 -5.44 5.69
N TYR A 37 2.04 -6.65 6.01
CA TYR A 37 2.45 -7.61 5.00
C TYR A 37 1.20 -8.28 4.43
N MET A 38 1.08 -8.24 3.10
CA MET A 38 0.01 -8.88 2.34
C MET A 38 0.59 -10.09 1.62
N TYR A 39 0.15 -11.27 2.01
CA TYR A 39 0.56 -12.54 1.42
C TYR A 39 -0.50 -13.05 0.47
N GLY A 40 -0.08 -13.71 -0.60
CA GLY A 40 -1.01 -14.28 -1.54
C GLY A 40 -0.33 -15.13 -2.61
N THR A 41 -1.14 -15.55 -3.59
CA THR A 41 -0.67 -16.20 -4.81
C THR A 41 -1.18 -15.45 -6.04
N ALA A 42 -0.37 -15.45 -7.09
CA ALA A 42 -0.72 -14.86 -8.37
C ALA A 42 -0.05 -15.64 -9.51
N ASN A 43 -0.68 -15.60 -10.69
CA ASN A 43 -0.03 -16.14 -11.87
C ASN A 43 1.09 -15.21 -12.34
N VAL A 44 2.22 -15.80 -12.70
CA VAL A 44 3.32 -15.10 -13.35
C VAL A 44 3.15 -15.31 -14.86
N TYR A 45 3.20 -14.21 -15.60
CA TYR A 45 3.03 -14.21 -17.04
C TYR A 45 4.35 -13.94 -17.76
N GLU A 46 4.45 -14.42 -18.98
CA GLU A 46 5.55 -14.12 -19.90
C GLU A 46 5.02 -13.87 -21.31
N THR A 47 5.83 -13.19 -22.14
CA THR A 47 5.52 -13.00 -23.54
C THR A 47 5.52 -14.34 -24.27
N ALA A 48 4.45 -14.63 -24.99
CA ALA A 48 4.28 -15.89 -25.72
C ALA A 48 4.85 -15.85 -27.15
N ASP A 49 4.83 -14.66 -27.78
CA ASP A 49 5.27 -14.44 -29.15
C ASP A 49 5.72 -13.00 -29.42
N GLU A 50 6.26 -12.74 -30.62
CA GLU A 50 6.74 -11.43 -31.04
C GLU A 50 5.61 -10.37 -31.18
N ARG A 51 4.36 -10.79 -31.22
CA ARG A 51 3.18 -9.92 -31.35
C ARG A 51 2.64 -9.46 -29.99
N GLY A 52 3.33 -9.83 -28.89
CA GLY A 52 2.96 -9.45 -27.53
C GLY A 52 1.87 -10.34 -26.91
N GLY A 53 1.60 -11.52 -27.47
CA GLY A 53 0.76 -12.54 -26.83
C GLY A 53 1.30 -12.89 -25.44
N VAL A 54 0.41 -13.21 -24.50
CA VAL A 54 0.76 -13.48 -23.10
C VAL A 54 0.35 -14.90 -22.72
N ARG A 55 1.24 -15.63 -22.06
CA ARG A 55 0.92 -16.93 -21.47
C ARG A 55 1.32 -16.99 -20.00
N VAL A 56 0.66 -17.86 -19.25
CA VAL A 56 1.03 -18.13 -17.85
C VAL A 56 2.32 -18.94 -17.84
N ARG A 57 3.36 -18.42 -17.21
CA ARG A 57 4.62 -19.13 -16.96
C ARG A 57 4.55 -19.97 -15.67
N THR A 58 3.98 -19.40 -14.61
CA THR A 58 3.86 -20.08 -13.31
C THR A 58 2.47 -19.80 -12.75
N VAL A 59 1.75 -20.85 -12.39
CA VAL A 59 0.46 -20.76 -11.74
C VAL A 59 0.67 -20.62 -10.23
N ASP A 60 -0.13 -19.77 -9.58
CA ASP A 60 -0.18 -19.61 -8.12
C ASP A 60 1.18 -19.39 -7.44
N ALA A 61 2.08 -18.65 -8.09
CA ALA A 61 3.34 -18.25 -7.49
C ALA A 61 3.09 -17.43 -6.21
N PRO A 62 3.73 -17.77 -5.09
CA PRO A 62 3.56 -17.02 -3.85
C PRO A 62 4.18 -15.62 -3.96
N TYR A 63 3.52 -14.65 -3.32
CA TYR A 63 4.07 -13.31 -3.18
C TYR A 63 3.85 -12.76 -1.78
N THR A 64 4.71 -11.83 -1.38
CA THR A 64 4.52 -10.97 -0.21
C THR A 64 4.72 -9.52 -0.64
N ASN A 65 3.78 -8.68 -0.28
CA ASN A 65 3.87 -7.24 -0.51
C ASN A 65 3.65 -6.47 0.80
N ARG A 66 4.22 -5.28 0.88
CA ARG A 66 3.91 -4.33 1.95
C ARG A 66 2.81 -3.39 1.46
N ILE A 67 1.81 -3.13 2.31
CA ILE A 67 0.80 -2.11 2.08
C ILE A 67 0.71 -1.16 3.28
N ILE A 68 0.39 0.11 3.02
CA ILE A 68 0.00 1.09 4.03
C ILE A 68 -1.49 1.40 3.87
N VAL A 69 -2.22 1.39 4.98
CA VAL A 69 -3.66 1.65 5.01
C VAL A 69 -3.93 2.86 5.87
N ARG A 70 -4.69 3.83 5.34
CA ARG A 70 -5.19 4.99 6.08
C ARG A 70 -6.71 4.97 6.01
N ALA A 71 -7.36 4.92 7.16
CA ALA A 71 -8.81 4.73 7.26
C ALA A 71 -9.39 5.48 8.44
N PRO A 72 -10.71 5.79 8.44
CA PRO A 72 -11.38 6.29 9.62
C PRO A 72 -11.19 5.37 10.83
N GLN A 73 -10.92 5.93 12.02
CA GLN A 73 -10.87 5.19 13.28
C GLN A 73 -12.21 4.53 13.60
N ASP A 74 -13.27 5.28 13.35
CA ASP A 74 -14.65 4.81 13.47
C ASP A 74 -15.12 4.25 12.13
N THR A 75 -15.28 2.95 12.04
CA THR A 75 -15.71 2.25 10.82
C THR A 75 -17.08 2.70 10.32
N ALA A 76 -17.94 3.22 11.20
CA ALA A 76 -19.23 3.78 10.81
C ALA A 76 -19.10 5.06 9.96
N LYS A 77 -17.93 5.68 9.98
CA LYS A 77 -17.62 6.87 9.15
C LYS A 77 -16.98 6.55 7.81
N CYS A 78 -16.78 5.26 7.50
CA CYS A 78 -16.26 4.87 6.20
C CYS A 78 -17.28 5.14 5.10
N SER A 79 -16.85 5.81 4.03
CA SER A 79 -17.70 6.09 2.85
C SER A 79 -18.06 4.83 2.05
N GLY A 80 -17.29 3.75 2.22
CA GLY A 80 -17.33 2.56 1.37
C GLY A 80 -16.37 2.62 0.18
N ASN A 81 -15.75 3.77 -0.10
CA ASN A 81 -14.75 3.88 -1.16
C ASN A 81 -13.38 3.46 -0.66
N VAL A 82 -12.65 2.75 -1.52
CA VAL A 82 -11.23 2.40 -1.31
C VAL A 82 -10.42 2.95 -2.47
N VAL A 83 -9.50 3.88 -2.17
CA VAL A 83 -8.55 4.43 -3.13
C VAL A 83 -7.27 3.63 -3.05
N VAL A 84 -6.93 2.92 -4.14
CA VAL A 84 -5.71 2.09 -4.21
C VAL A 84 -4.67 2.79 -5.07
N GLU A 85 -3.47 2.97 -4.52
CA GLU A 85 -2.32 3.54 -5.22
C GLU A 85 -1.17 2.54 -5.23
N ILE A 86 -0.57 2.30 -6.41
CA ILE A 86 0.76 1.73 -6.50
C ILE A 86 1.73 2.87 -6.21
N ILE A 87 2.37 2.85 -5.04
CA ILE A 87 3.21 3.96 -4.57
C ILE A 87 4.37 4.19 -5.54
N ASN A 88 4.61 5.47 -5.84
CA ASN A 88 5.65 5.86 -6.79
C ASN A 88 7.06 5.68 -6.18
N PRO A 89 7.93 4.85 -6.79
CA PRO A 89 9.27 4.56 -6.28
C PRO A 89 10.36 5.51 -6.81
N THR A 90 10.00 6.69 -7.30
CA THR A 90 10.96 7.66 -7.86
C THR A 90 11.99 8.07 -6.80
N SER A 91 13.26 8.11 -7.20
CA SER A 91 14.38 8.49 -6.31
C SER A 91 14.61 7.55 -5.13
N PHE A 92 14.28 6.26 -5.30
CA PHE A 92 14.43 5.23 -4.25
C PHE A 92 13.63 5.52 -2.98
N MET A 93 12.59 6.33 -3.08
CA MET A 93 11.68 6.69 -2.00
C MET A 93 10.25 6.35 -2.40
N GLU A 94 9.45 6.01 -1.41
CA GLU A 94 8.00 5.90 -1.62
C GLU A 94 7.36 7.29 -1.58
N ILE A 95 6.68 7.64 -2.66
CA ILE A 95 5.95 8.90 -2.79
C ILE A 95 4.49 8.56 -3.07
N ASP A 96 3.65 8.69 -2.07
CA ASP A 96 2.21 8.45 -2.11
C ASP A 96 1.47 9.68 -2.70
N ARG A 97 1.63 9.89 -4.01
CA ARG A 97 1.16 11.11 -4.71
C ARG A 97 -0.34 11.30 -4.61
N MET A 98 -1.13 10.23 -4.74
CA MET A 98 -2.59 10.34 -4.61
C MET A 98 -2.98 10.78 -3.21
N TRP A 99 -2.30 10.25 -2.18
CA TRP A 99 -2.50 10.72 -0.82
C TRP A 99 -2.10 12.17 -0.65
N ILE A 100 -0.89 12.55 -1.04
CA ILE A 100 -0.38 13.94 -0.91
C ILE A 100 -1.34 14.95 -1.54
N LEU A 101 -1.88 14.64 -2.70
CA LEU A 101 -2.78 15.55 -3.43
C LEU A 101 -4.22 15.49 -2.94
N GLY A 102 -4.69 14.31 -2.49
CA GLY A 102 -6.11 14.05 -2.21
C GLY A 102 -6.49 13.91 -0.73
N TRP A 103 -5.54 13.89 0.22
CA TRP A 103 -5.81 13.51 1.60
C TRP A 103 -6.95 14.32 2.26
N LYS A 104 -7.06 15.63 1.95
CA LYS A 104 -8.14 16.47 2.50
C LYS A 104 -9.53 15.97 2.10
N LYS A 105 -9.66 15.51 0.84
CA LYS A 105 -10.89 14.90 0.35
C LYS A 105 -11.13 13.55 1.03
N PHE A 106 -10.12 12.69 1.06
CA PHE A 106 -10.25 11.35 1.62
C PHE A 106 -10.67 11.41 3.09
N VAL A 107 -10.02 12.28 3.88
CA VAL A 107 -10.36 12.46 5.31
C VAL A 107 -11.75 13.07 5.50
N ARG A 108 -12.14 14.06 4.70
CA ARG A 108 -13.46 14.68 4.77
C ARG A 108 -14.57 13.69 4.45
N ASP A 109 -14.37 12.87 3.42
CA ASP A 109 -15.42 12.01 2.87
C ASP A 109 -15.43 10.61 3.54
N GLY A 110 -14.43 10.28 4.35
CA GLY A 110 -14.32 8.98 5.00
C GLY A 110 -13.80 7.88 4.08
N ASP A 111 -13.03 8.22 3.05
CA ASP A 111 -12.48 7.26 2.10
C ASP A 111 -11.30 6.48 2.72
N ILE A 112 -11.20 5.19 2.43
CA ILE A 112 -10.05 4.37 2.79
C ILE A 112 -8.98 4.53 1.71
N TYR A 113 -7.73 4.79 2.11
CA TYR A 113 -6.59 4.80 1.21
C TYR A 113 -5.70 3.59 1.45
N VAL A 114 -5.27 2.93 0.36
CA VAL A 114 -4.34 1.80 0.38
C VAL A 114 -3.19 2.08 -0.57
N GLY A 115 -2.00 2.27 -0.03
CA GLY A 115 -0.77 2.39 -0.81
C GLY A 115 -0.03 1.05 -0.89
N ILE A 116 0.38 0.63 -2.09
CA ILE A 116 1.06 -0.65 -2.32
C ILE A 116 2.51 -0.39 -2.72
N THR A 117 3.46 -0.94 -1.96
CA THR A 117 4.89 -0.95 -2.33
C THR A 117 5.10 -1.89 -3.51
N SER A 118 5.74 -1.43 -4.59
CA SER A 118 5.77 -2.19 -5.84
C SER A 118 7.16 -2.50 -6.40
N LYS A 119 8.22 -1.85 -5.91
CA LYS A 119 9.54 -1.93 -6.55
C LYS A 119 10.63 -2.46 -5.61
N PRO A 120 11.43 -3.44 -6.07
CA PRO A 120 12.52 -4.00 -5.26
C PRO A 120 13.56 -2.98 -4.80
N ASN A 121 13.84 -1.95 -5.61
CA ASN A 121 14.79 -0.89 -5.25
C ASN A 121 14.33 -0.07 -4.04
N THR A 122 13.03 0.18 -3.91
CA THR A 122 12.46 0.85 -2.74
C THR A 122 12.55 -0.05 -1.51
N ILE A 123 12.23 -1.34 -1.68
CA ILE A 123 12.32 -2.33 -0.60
C ILE A 123 13.76 -2.43 -0.08
N ALA A 124 14.75 -2.51 -0.99
CA ALA A 124 16.16 -2.55 -0.60
C ALA A 124 16.55 -1.33 0.26
N LYS A 125 16.05 -0.14 -0.09
CA LYS A 125 16.34 1.10 0.64
C LYS A 125 15.63 1.21 2.00
N MET A 126 14.52 0.51 2.18
CA MET A 126 13.81 0.47 3.47
C MET A 126 14.49 -0.39 4.54
N VAL A 127 15.37 -1.31 4.13
CA VAL A 127 16.07 -2.22 5.04
C VAL A 127 17.51 -1.83 5.32
N GLU A 128 18.01 -0.75 4.71
CA GLU A 128 19.28 -0.09 5.05
C GLU A 128 19.13 0.78 6.32
#